data_a572528dce35364b12985b598e6dafb5
#
_entry.id   a572528dce35364b12985b598e6dafb5
#
_cell.length_a   1.000
_cell.length_b   1.000
_cell.length_c   1.000
_cell.angle_alpha   90.00
_cell.angle_beta   90.00
_cell.angle_gamma   90.00
#
_symmetry.space_group_name_H-M   'P 1'
#
loop_
_entity.id
_entity.type
_entity.pdbx_description
1 polymer ?
#
loop_
_entity_poly.entity_id
_entity_poly.type
_entity_poly.pdbx_seq_one_letter_code
_entity_poly.pdbx_strand_id
1 'polypeptide(L)'
;QPNSDGFYIDLMNNNLHTNHHKIVIDTPELADALEDAMIARDMPGMADIDSSLLLFCKNVKKQMTVALTGECADEIFGGYPWFFREDALKSNTFPWSISLTERQKLLNPYIGNKINLKEYIDYRYQESLSEVEILDSDSSETAEKRKISHLTLNWFMQTLLDRSDRMAMYNGFELRVPFCDYRLAQYVWNIPWEMKALHGREKGLLRYIMKDLLPEEIVDRKKSPYPKTWNPTYLAT
;
A
#
# COMPACT_ATOMS: atom_id res chain seq x y z
N GLN A 1 19.46 4.06 5.83
CA GLN A 1 19.13 4.99 6.93
C GLN A 1 18.47 4.19 8.05
N PRO A 2 18.80 4.46 9.32
CA PRO A 2 18.06 3.87 10.42
C PRO A 2 16.60 4.32 10.31
N ASN A 3 15.70 3.36 10.18
CA ASN A 3 14.27 3.64 10.24
C ASN A 3 13.78 3.41 11.70
N SER A 4 12.66 4.05 12.05
CA SER A 4 12.07 3.88 13.37
C SER A 4 11.40 2.50 13.56
N ASP A 5 11.31 1.68 12.49
CA ASP A 5 10.58 0.41 12.53
C ASP A 5 11.24 -0.60 13.48
N GLY A 6 12.58 -0.58 13.58
CA GLY A 6 13.30 -1.47 14.49
C GLY A 6 12.83 -1.38 15.94
N PHE A 7 12.64 -0.16 16.45
CA PHE A 7 12.11 0.07 17.80
C PHE A 7 10.73 -0.57 18.00
N TYR A 8 9.81 -0.34 17.06
CA TYR A 8 8.45 -0.86 17.16
C TYR A 8 8.39 -2.39 16.97
N ILE A 9 9.27 -2.94 16.13
CA ILE A 9 9.41 -4.39 15.95
C ILE A 9 9.88 -5.03 17.26
N ASP A 10 10.90 -4.48 17.88
CA ASP A 10 11.44 -5.00 19.15
C ASP A 10 10.39 -4.89 20.27
N LEU A 11 9.64 -3.79 20.34
CA LEU A 11 8.55 -3.62 21.29
C LEU A 11 7.45 -4.68 21.11
N MET A 12 7.02 -4.93 19.86
CA MET A 12 6.03 -5.96 19.55
C MET A 12 6.54 -7.36 19.89
N ASN A 13 7.77 -7.66 19.53
CA ASN A 13 8.37 -8.96 19.83
C ASN A 13 8.43 -9.24 21.35
N ASN A 14 8.81 -8.24 22.14
CA ASN A 14 8.85 -8.33 23.59
C ASN A 14 7.45 -8.50 24.21
N ASN A 15 6.44 -7.87 23.63
CA ASN A 15 5.05 -7.99 24.10
C ASN A 15 4.42 -9.33 23.75
N LEU A 16 4.61 -9.82 22.53
CA LEU A 16 3.97 -11.04 22.02
C LEU A 16 4.83 -12.30 22.25
N HIS A 17 6.09 -12.16 22.71
CA HIS A 17 7.05 -13.26 22.89
C HIS A 17 7.19 -14.15 21.66
N THR A 18 7.24 -13.54 20.47
CA THR A 18 7.35 -14.26 19.20
C THR A 18 8.77 -14.73 18.95
N ASN A 19 8.93 -15.78 18.15
CA ASN A 19 10.24 -16.17 17.63
C ASN A 19 10.58 -15.25 16.44
N HIS A 20 11.26 -14.15 16.72
CA HIS A 20 11.51 -13.09 15.77
C HIS A 20 12.74 -13.36 14.89
N HIS A 21 12.58 -13.33 13.58
CA HIS A 21 13.65 -13.42 12.60
C HIS A 21 13.84 -12.08 11.88
N LYS A 22 14.98 -11.45 12.07
CA LYS A 22 15.32 -10.17 11.43
C LYS A 22 16.09 -10.40 10.15
N ILE A 23 15.54 -9.95 9.02
CA ILE A 23 16.21 -9.94 7.71
C ILE A 23 16.66 -8.51 7.44
N VAL A 24 17.97 -8.33 7.29
CA VAL A 24 18.58 -7.06 6.92
C VAL A 24 19.10 -7.18 5.49
N ILE A 25 18.66 -6.26 4.63
CA ILE A 25 19.06 -6.18 3.22
C ILE A 25 19.73 -4.83 3.02
N ASP A 26 20.93 -4.82 2.49
CA ASP A 26 21.64 -3.58 2.24
C ASP A 26 21.38 -3.01 0.82
N THR A 27 21.88 -1.81 0.56
CA THR A 27 21.61 -1.12 -0.70
C THR A 27 22.27 -1.79 -1.92
N PRO A 28 23.49 -2.31 -1.87
CA PRO A 28 24.04 -3.06 -3.00
C PRO A 28 23.19 -4.27 -3.38
N GLU A 29 22.75 -5.08 -2.40
CA GLU A 29 21.86 -6.22 -2.67
C GLU A 29 20.54 -5.78 -3.31
N LEU A 30 19.99 -4.63 -2.91
CA LEU A 30 18.76 -4.08 -3.51
C LEU A 30 18.99 -3.69 -4.97
N ALA A 31 20.11 -3.06 -5.28
CA ALA A 31 20.47 -2.64 -6.63
C ALA A 31 20.69 -3.86 -7.54
N ASP A 32 21.41 -4.85 -7.06
CA ASP A 32 21.70 -6.09 -7.81
C ASP A 32 20.41 -6.90 -8.10
N ALA A 33 19.39 -6.77 -7.28
CA ALA A 33 18.12 -7.48 -7.44
C ALA A 33 17.09 -6.76 -8.33
N LEU A 34 17.41 -5.60 -8.94
CA LEU A 34 16.46 -4.83 -9.75
C LEU A 34 15.98 -5.58 -10.99
N GLU A 35 16.87 -6.24 -11.71
CA GLU A 35 16.54 -7.02 -12.89
C GLU A 35 15.66 -8.21 -12.53
N ASP A 36 16.03 -8.98 -11.51
CA ASP A 36 15.22 -10.10 -11.02
C ASP A 36 13.82 -9.64 -10.58
N ALA A 37 13.71 -8.49 -9.92
CA ALA A 37 12.43 -7.93 -9.49
C ALA A 37 11.56 -7.52 -10.69
N MET A 38 12.15 -6.96 -11.74
CA MET A 38 11.45 -6.62 -12.97
C MET A 38 10.96 -7.89 -13.69
N ILE A 39 11.79 -8.94 -13.75
CA ILE A 39 11.40 -10.24 -14.32
C ILE A 39 10.27 -10.87 -13.51
N ALA A 40 10.39 -10.89 -12.18
CA ALA A 40 9.36 -11.42 -11.30
C ALA A 40 8.01 -10.70 -11.46
N ARG A 41 8.05 -9.40 -11.78
CA ARG A 41 6.85 -8.59 -11.98
C ARG A 41 6.29 -8.62 -13.40
N ASP A 42 7.01 -9.14 -14.37
CA ASP A 42 6.73 -9.07 -15.81
C ASP A 42 6.74 -7.64 -16.40
N MET A 43 7.08 -6.62 -15.62
CA MET A 43 7.16 -5.23 -16.07
C MET A 43 7.96 -4.38 -15.07
N PRO A 44 8.44 -3.21 -15.48
CA PRO A 44 9.03 -2.25 -14.56
C PRO A 44 8.03 -1.84 -13.47
N GLY A 45 8.49 -1.81 -12.22
CA GLY A 45 7.69 -1.47 -11.06
C GLY A 45 8.35 -0.40 -10.18
N MET A 46 8.15 -0.49 -8.88
CA MET A 46 8.78 0.40 -7.91
C MET A 46 10.11 -0.20 -7.46
N ALA A 47 11.18 0.24 -8.11
CA ALA A 47 12.51 -0.35 -8.04
C ALA A 47 12.98 -0.75 -6.63
N ASP A 48 12.96 0.18 -5.68
CA ASP A 48 13.42 -0.05 -4.30
C ASP A 48 12.47 -0.93 -3.48
N ILE A 49 11.19 -0.88 -3.75
CA ILE A 49 10.18 -1.67 -3.04
C ILE A 49 10.15 -3.10 -3.57
N ASP A 50 10.12 -3.26 -4.88
CA ASP A 50 9.98 -4.58 -5.51
C ASP A 50 11.22 -5.45 -5.23
N SER A 51 12.43 -4.92 -5.38
CA SER A 51 13.67 -5.64 -5.07
C SER A 51 13.79 -6.01 -3.59
N SER A 52 13.41 -5.11 -2.67
CA SER A 52 13.43 -5.41 -1.24
C SER A 52 12.44 -6.51 -0.86
N LEU A 53 11.23 -6.49 -1.42
CA LEU A 53 10.22 -7.51 -1.18
C LEU A 53 10.61 -8.86 -1.78
N LEU A 54 11.19 -8.86 -2.98
CA LEU A 54 11.71 -10.08 -3.63
C LEU A 54 12.77 -10.77 -2.75
N LEU A 55 13.77 -10.01 -2.28
CA LEU A 55 14.84 -10.53 -1.43
C LEU A 55 14.31 -10.97 -0.06
N PHE A 56 13.36 -10.24 0.51
CA PHE A 56 12.69 -10.64 1.73
C PHE A 56 12.01 -12.00 1.55
N CYS A 57 11.16 -12.15 0.52
CA CYS A 57 10.46 -13.41 0.23
C CYS A 57 11.44 -14.57 -0.02
N LYS A 58 12.54 -14.32 -0.74
CA LYS A 58 13.62 -15.31 -0.96
C LYS A 58 14.22 -15.81 0.35
N ASN A 59 14.40 -14.93 1.32
CA ASN A 59 14.94 -15.31 2.63
C ASN A 59 13.92 -16.03 3.49
N VAL A 60 12.68 -15.57 3.52
CA VAL A 60 11.59 -16.21 4.27
C VAL A 60 11.31 -17.61 3.75
N LYS A 61 11.34 -17.82 2.43
CA LYS A 61 11.13 -19.13 1.80
C LYS A 61 12.08 -20.20 2.28
N LYS A 62 13.28 -19.87 2.73
CA LYS A 62 14.24 -20.84 3.27
C LYS A 62 13.71 -21.57 4.51
N GLN A 63 12.73 -21.00 5.21
CA GLN A 63 12.22 -21.51 6.47
C GLN A 63 10.73 -21.87 6.42
N MET A 64 9.94 -21.21 5.55
CA MET A 64 8.49 -21.43 5.47
C MET A 64 7.97 -21.28 4.04
N THR A 65 6.81 -21.87 3.78
CA THR A 65 6.17 -21.85 2.46
C THR A 65 5.03 -20.85 2.38
N VAL A 66 4.41 -20.54 3.52
CA VAL A 66 3.25 -19.65 3.63
C VAL A 66 3.46 -18.68 4.79
N ALA A 67 3.06 -17.43 4.63
CA ALA A 67 2.97 -16.46 5.72
C ALA A 67 1.71 -15.61 5.63
N LEU A 68 1.36 -14.99 6.76
CA LEU A 68 0.31 -13.97 6.84
C LEU A 68 0.95 -12.59 6.78
N THR A 69 0.32 -11.67 6.05
CA THR A 69 0.73 -10.27 5.98
C THR A 69 -0.40 -9.35 6.45
N GLY A 70 -0.03 -8.18 7.00
CA GLY A 70 -0.97 -7.13 7.42
C GLY A 70 -1.38 -6.17 6.30
N GLU A 71 -1.09 -6.47 5.04
CA GLU A 71 -1.52 -5.64 3.90
C GLU A 71 -3.04 -5.53 3.83
N CYS A 72 -3.54 -4.56 3.10
CA CYS A 72 -4.95 -4.20 2.90
C CYS A 72 -5.66 -3.56 4.11
N ALA A 73 -5.05 -3.50 5.28
CA ALA A 73 -5.66 -2.80 6.42
C ALA A 73 -5.79 -1.28 6.19
N ASP A 74 -4.82 -0.68 5.51
CA ASP A 74 -4.87 0.76 5.16
C ASP A 74 -5.97 1.06 4.14
N GLU A 75 -6.21 0.14 3.21
CA GLU A 75 -7.19 0.26 2.14
C GLU A 75 -8.62 0.22 2.68
N ILE A 76 -8.92 -0.75 3.53
CA ILE A 76 -10.29 -0.94 4.03
C ILE A 76 -10.64 -0.02 5.20
N PHE A 77 -9.66 0.37 6.05
CA PHE A 77 -9.86 1.21 7.23
C PHE A 77 -9.43 2.67 7.05
N GLY A 78 -9.04 3.09 5.83
CA GLY A 78 -8.67 4.49 5.57
C GLY A 78 -7.34 4.89 6.20
N GLY A 79 -6.27 4.15 5.93
CA GLY A 79 -4.94 4.40 6.49
C GLY A 79 -4.07 5.36 5.70
N TYR A 80 -4.49 5.83 4.54
CA TYR A 80 -3.68 6.68 3.68
C TYR A 80 -3.95 8.17 3.85
N PRO A 81 -2.94 9.03 3.63
CA PRO A 81 -3.10 10.48 3.76
C PRO A 81 -4.18 11.07 2.86
N TRP A 82 -4.42 10.52 1.67
CA TRP A 82 -5.44 11.05 0.75
C TRP A 82 -6.87 10.94 1.26
N PHE A 83 -7.14 10.10 2.26
CA PHE A 83 -8.43 10.09 2.93
C PHE A 83 -8.69 11.34 3.78
N PHE A 84 -7.63 12.09 4.13
CA PHE A 84 -7.69 13.25 5.04
C PHE A 84 -7.28 14.57 4.38
N ARG A 85 -6.70 14.50 3.16
CA ARG A 85 -6.23 15.68 2.45
C ARG A 85 -7.31 16.22 1.53
N GLU A 86 -7.65 17.49 1.71
CA GLU A 86 -8.70 18.18 0.97
C GLU A 86 -8.38 18.28 -0.54
N ASP A 87 -7.12 18.49 -0.91
CA ASP A 87 -6.68 18.51 -2.30
C ASP A 87 -6.85 17.15 -3.01
N ALA A 88 -6.65 16.06 -2.29
CA ALA A 88 -6.89 14.72 -2.81
C ALA A 88 -8.39 14.39 -2.94
N LEU A 89 -9.17 14.79 -1.95
CA LEU A 89 -10.63 14.60 -1.95
C LEU A 89 -11.32 15.37 -3.08
N LYS A 90 -10.83 16.58 -3.40
CA LYS A 90 -11.35 17.43 -4.46
C LYS A 90 -10.69 17.22 -5.83
N SER A 91 -9.72 16.31 -5.93
CA SER A 91 -9.07 16.02 -7.20
C SER A 91 -10.00 15.29 -8.17
N ASN A 92 -9.98 15.66 -9.45
CA ASN A 92 -10.71 14.95 -10.49
C ASN A 92 -9.84 13.84 -11.12
N THR A 93 -9.07 13.13 -10.30
CA THR A 93 -8.19 12.05 -10.72
C THR A 93 -7.89 11.11 -9.55
N PHE A 94 -7.27 9.97 -9.82
CA PHE A 94 -6.81 9.08 -8.74
C PHE A 94 -5.84 9.81 -7.80
N PRO A 95 -6.02 9.73 -6.47
CA PRO A 95 -5.20 10.46 -5.49
C PRO A 95 -3.69 10.21 -5.61
N TRP A 96 -3.29 9.07 -6.12
CA TRP A 96 -1.89 8.69 -6.35
C TRP A 96 -1.37 9.04 -7.75
N SER A 97 -2.19 9.66 -8.60
CA SER A 97 -1.84 10.03 -9.98
C SER A 97 -1.73 11.54 -10.21
N ILE A 98 -1.70 12.35 -9.18
CA ILE A 98 -1.67 13.82 -9.25
C ILE A 98 -0.45 14.34 -10.06
N SER A 99 0.71 13.67 -9.96
CA SER A 99 1.93 14.05 -10.69
C SER A 99 2.07 13.39 -12.07
N LEU A 100 1.00 13.31 -12.84
CA LEU A 100 0.99 12.63 -14.13
C LEU A 100 1.98 13.22 -15.14
N THR A 101 2.08 14.54 -15.20
CA THR A 101 3.00 15.24 -16.12
C THR A 101 4.46 14.84 -15.89
N GLU A 102 4.87 14.68 -14.66
CA GLU A 102 6.24 14.24 -14.34
C GLU A 102 6.46 12.78 -14.72
N ARG A 103 5.48 11.93 -14.52
CA ARG A 103 5.55 10.51 -14.94
C ARG A 103 5.62 10.36 -16.47
N GLN A 104 4.90 11.21 -17.19
CA GLN A 104 4.93 11.20 -18.65
C GLN A 104 6.33 11.50 -19.22
N LYS A 105 7.14 12.32 -18.53
CA LYS A 105 8.52 12.61 -18.91
C LYS A 105 9.46 11.39 -18.83
N LEU A 106 9.09 10.37 -18.07
CA LEU A 106 9.84 9.12 -17.94
C LEU A 106 9.61 8.17 -19.12
N LEU A 107 8.57 8.39 -19.91
CA LEU A 107 8.29 7.53 -21.06
C LEU A 107 9.24 7.85 -22.21
N ASN A 108 9.65 6.81 -22.93
CA ASN A 108 10.31 6.99 -24.21
C ASN A 108 9.45 7.86 -25.13
N PRO A 109 9.96 8.92 -25.77
CA PRO A 109 9.18 9.82 -26.61
C PRO A 109 8.38 9.11 -27.71
N TYR A 110 8.90 8.01 -28.27
CA TYR A 110 8.19 7.22 -29.26
C TYR A 110 6.89 6.59 -28.69
N ILE A 111 6.90 6.17 -27.44
CA ILE A 111 5.73 5.63 -26.75
C ILE A 111 4.85 6.79 -26.25
N GLY A 112 5.46 7.79 -25.61
CA GLY A 112 4.76 8.92 -25.01
C GLY A 112 3.92 9.73 -26.03
N ASN A 113 4.38 9.80 -27.29
CA ASN A 113 3.63 10.48 -28.37
C ASN A 113 2.46 9.64 -28.92
N LYS A 114 2.41 8.35 -28.65
CA LYS A 114 1.33 7.44 -29.09
C LYS A 114 0.28 7.19 -28.03
N ILE A 115 0.59 7.47 -26.76
CA ILE A 115 -0.28 7.20 -25.63
C ILE A 115 -0.69 8.53 -25.00
N ASN A 116 -1.98 8.82 -24.99
CA ASN A 116 -2.53 9.91 -24.22
C ASN A 116 -2.80 9.44 -22.79
N LEU A 117 -1.76 9.49 -21.93
CA LEU A 117 -1.89 9.04 -20.54
C LEU A 117 -2.99 9.78 -19.77
N LYS A 118 -3.15 11.08 -20.04
CA LYS A 118 -4.17 11.88 -19.35
C LYS A 118 -5.56 11.38 -19.72
N GLU A 119 -5.85 11.21 -20.99
CA GLU A 119 -7.14 10.72 -21.47
C GLU A 119 -7.45 9.32 -20.92
N TYR A 120 -6.46 8.43 -20.90
CA TYR A 120 -6.61 7.11 -20.33
C TYR A 120 -6.94 7.14 -18.83
N ILE A 121 -6.22 7.96 -18.07
CA ILE A 121 -6.45 8.09 -16.62
C ILE A 121 -7.81 8.74 -16.35
N ASP A 122 -8.16 9.80 -17.07
CA ASP A 122 -9.46 10.46 -16.94
C ASP A 122 -10.60 9.48 -17.26
N TYR A 123 -10.47 8.72 -18.34
CA TYR A 123 -11.44 7.69 -18.71
C TYR A 123 -11.62 6.65 -17.60
N ARG A 124 -10.52 6.06 -17.13
CA ARG A 124 -10.56 5.04 -16.06
C ARG A 124 -11.10 5.58 -14.74
N TYR A 125 -10.78 6.82 -14.44
CA TYR A 125 -11.29 7.48 -13.24
C TYR A 125 -12.81 7.65 -13.32
N GLN A 126 -13.34 8.17 -14.45
CA GLN A 126 -14.77 8.35 -14.64
C GLN A 126 -15.53 7.01 -14.71
N GLU A 127 -14.98 6.03 -15.40
CA GLU A 127 -15.51 4.66 -15.43
C GLU A 127 -15.66 4.11 -14.01
N SER A 128 -14.60 4.18 -13.21
CA SER A 128 -14.64 3.71 -11.82
C SER A 128 -15.62 4.47 -10.94
N LEU A 129 -15.76 5.78 -11.13
CA LEU A 129 -16.74 6.56 -10.37
C LEU A 129 -18.18 6.22 -10.74
N SER A 130 -18.44 5.79 -11.98
CA SER A 130 -19.77 5.38 -12.41
C SER A 130 -20.27 4.10 -11.73
N GLU A 131 -19.36 3.32 -11.17
CA GLU A 131 -19.66 2.08 -10.42
C GLU A 131 -19.95 2.34 -8.93
N VAL A 132 -19.69 3.56 -8.45
CA VAL A 132 -19.86 3.90 -7.03
C VAL A 132 -21.33 4.14 -6.72
N GLU A 133 -21.92 3.30 -5.90
CA GLU A 133 -23.26 3.53 -5.37
C GLU A 133 -23.21 4.60 -4.27
N ILE A 134 -23.85 5.74 -4.54
CA ILE A 134 -24.06 6.82 -3.57
C ILE A 134 -25.49 6.71 -3.08
N LEU A 135 -25.67 6.66 -1.76
CA LEU A 135 -26.97 6.55 -1.15
C LEU A 135 -27.63 7.92 -1.01
N ASP A 136 -28.94 7.98 -1.10
CA ASP A 136 -29.72 9.23 -0.89
C ASP A 136 -29.48 9.86 0.49
N SER A 137 -29.11 9.04 1.46
CA SER A 137 -28.78 9.47 2.83
C SER A 137 -27.34 9.95 3.00
N ASP A 138 -26.47 9.77 2.00
CA ASP A 138 -25.07 10.19 2.11
C ASP A 138 -24.95 11.72 2.06
N SER A 139 -24.23 12.27 3.04
CA SER A 139 -23.77 13.65 2.93
C SER A 139 -22.76 13.79 1.80
N SER A 140 -22.50 15.01 1.33
CA SER A 140 -21.48 15.28 0.33
C SER A 140 -20.10 14.72 0.75
N GLU A 141 -19.74 14.86 2.03
CA GLU A 141 -18.50 14.32 2.56
C GLU A 141 -18.49 12.77 2.54
N THR A 142 -19.59 12.13 2.94
CA THR A 142 -19.70 10.67 2.90
C THR A 142 -19.59 10.15 1.47
N ALA A 143 -20.23 10.81 0.52
CA ALA A 143 -20.14 10.47 -0.90
C ALA A 143 -18.69 10.53 -1.42
N GLU A 144 -17.95 11.58 -1.08
CA GLU A 144 -16.53 11.68 -1.45
C GLU A 144 -15.67 10.60 -0.78
N LYS A 145 -15.94 10.24 0.48
CA LYS A 145 -15.26 9.12 1.14
C LYS A 145 -15.57 7.78 0.48
N ARG A 146 -16.81 7.55 0.03
CA ARG A 146 -17.16 6.34 -0.75
C ARG A 146 -16.39 6.26 -2.06
N LYS A 147 -16.35 7.35 -2.83
CA LYS A 147 -15.59 7.43 -4.08
C LYS A 147 -14.12 7.06 -3.86
N ILE A 148 -13.45 7.71 -2.93
CA ILE A 148 -12.03 7.43 -2.64
C ILE A 148 -11.82 6.01 -2.12
N SER A 149 -12.72 5.49 -1.28
CA SER A 149 -12.66 4.11 -0.81
C SER A 149 -12.78 3.13 -1.97
N HIS A 150 -13.74 3.34 -2.88
CA HIS A 150 -13.92 2.52 -4.08
C HIS A 150 -12.65 2.51 -4.96
N LEU A 151 -12.11 3.69 -5.26
CA LEU A 151 -10.88 3.81 -6.04
C LEU A 151 -9.71 3.10 -5.34
N THR A 152 -9.59 3.25 -4.02
CA THR A 152 -8.52 2.63 -3.25
C THR A 152 -8.62 1.10 -3.28
N LEU A 153 -9.81 0.54 -3.13
CA LEU A 153 -10.03 -0.92 -3.16
C LEU A 153 -9.83 -1.51 -4.56
N ASN A 154 -10.40 -0.89 -5.59
CA ASN A 154 -10.43 -1.48 -6.94
C ASN A 154 -9.16 -1.21 -7.76
N TRP A 155 -8.31 -0.25 -7.36
CA TRP A 155 -7.12 0.10 -8.11
C TRP A 155 -5.84 -0.02 -7.27
N PHE A 156 -5.78 0.72 -6.16
CA PHE A 156 -4.56 0.79 -5.38
C PHE A 156 -4.26 -0.54 -4.66
N MET A 157 -5.26 -1.09 -3.99
CA MET A 157 -5.14 -2.38 -3.29
C MET A 157 -4.75 -3.50 -4.25
N GLN A 158 -5.36 -3.57 -5.44
CA GLN A 158 -5.01 -4.58 -6.45
C GLN A 158 -3.55 -4.48 -6.88
N THR A 159 -3.03 -3.26 -7.05
CA THR A 159 -1.62 -3.05 -7.39
C THR A 159 -0.67 -3.55 -6.30
N LEU A 160 -1.05 -3.39 -5.03
CA LEU A 160 -0.25 -3.89 -3.91
C LEU A 160 -0.29 -5.42 -3.84
N LEU A 161 -1.47 -6.01 -3.97
CA LEU A 161 -1.64 -7.46 -3.97
C LEU A 161 -0.91 -8.13 -5.12
N ASP A 162 -1.04 -7.61 -6.34
CA ASP A 162 -0.31 -8.11 -7.52
C ASP A 162 1.21 -8.07 -7.29
N ARG A 163 1.72 -6.98 -6.73
CA ARG A 163 3.14 -6.87 -6.38
C ARG A 163 3.58 -7.94 -5.37
N SER A 164 2.85 -8.05 -4.27
CA SER A 164 3.19 -8.95 -3.18
C SER A 164 3.12 -10.41 -3.62
N ASP A 165 2.09 -10.77 -4.38
CA ASP A 165 1.92 -12.11 -4.93
C ASP A 165 3.06 -12.46 -5.88
N ARG A 166 3.37 -11.60 -6.87
CA ARG A 166 4.42 -11.86 -7.86
C ARG A 166 5.79 -12.00 -7.21
N MET A 167 6.16 -11.09 -6.29
CA MET A 167 7.45 -11.17 -5.59
C MET A 167 7.56 -12.43 -4.72
N ALA A 168 6.48 -12.81 -4.08
CA ALA A 168 6.44 -14.01 -3.24
C ALA A 168 6.43 -15.28 -4.10
N MET A 169 5.54 -15.39 -5.07
CA MET A 169 5.37 -16.59 -5.89
C MET A 169 6.57 -16.86 -6.80
N TYR A 170 7.29 -15.83 -7.25
CA TYR A 170 8.57 -16.00 -7.95
C TYR A 170 9.59 -16.82 -7.13
N ASN A 171 9.51 -16.72 -5.81
CA ASN A 171 10.31 -17.50 -4.87
C ASN A 171 9.60 -18.80 -4.40
N GLY A 172 8.41 -19.12 -4.91
CA GLY A 172 7.61 -20.26 -4.44
C GLY A 172 7.11 -20.08 -3.00
N PHE A 173 6.88 -18.84 -2.56
CA PHE A 173 6.42 -18.46 -1.23
C PHE A 173 5.03 -17.82 -1.32
N GLU A 174 4.06 -18.32 -0.55
CA GLU A 174 2.67 -17.82 -0.57
C GLU A 174 2.44 -16.80 0.55
N LEU A 175 1.97 -15.60 0.17
CA LEU A 175 1.48 -14.59 1.10
C LEU A 175 -0.04 -14.64 1.18
N ARG A 176 -0.56 -14.76 2.37
CA ARG A 176 -2.00 -14.67 2.66
C ARG A 176 -2.30 -13.35 3.36
N VAL A 177 -3.38 -12.70 2.92
CA VAL A 177 -3.74 -11.35 3.33
C VAL A 177 -5.11 -11.35 4.02
N PRO A 178 -5.19 -11.59 5.35
CA PRO A 178 -6.46 -11.70 6.07
C PRO A 178 -7.34 -10.45 5.97
N PHE A 179 -6.76 -9.25 5.88
CA PHE A 179 -7.51 -8.01 5.69
C PHE A 179 -8.16 -7.88 4.31
N CYS A 180 -7.77 -8.71 3.34
CA CYS A 180 -8.39 -8.77 2.02
C CYS A 180 -9.54 -9.80 1.94
N ASP A 181 -9.96 -10.40 3.06
CA ASP A 181 -11.15 -11.25 3.08
C ASP A 181 -12.38 -10.43 2.66
N TYR A 182 -13.07 -10.88 1.61
CA TYR A 182 -14.20 -10.16 1.04
C TYR A 182 -15.32 -9.91 2.06
N ARG A 183 -15.52 -10.82 3.03
CA ARG A 183 -16.53 -10.67 4.10
C ARG A 183 -16.17 -9.52 5.02
N LEU A 184 -14.88 -9.38 5.37
CA LEU A 184 -14.38 -8.28 6.15
C LEU A 184 -14.48 -6.96 5.36
N ALA A 185 -14.07 -6.96 4.09
CA ALA A 185 -14.18 -5.80 3.23
C ALA A 185 -15.63 -5.31 3.08
N GLN A 186 -16.59 -6.22 2.85
CA GLN A 186 -18.01 -5.90 2.81
C GLN A 186 -18.53 -5.32 4.12
N TYR A 187 -18.15 -5.91 5.24
CA TYR A 187 -18.56 -5.41 6.55
C TYR A 187 -18.02 -4.01 6.81
N VAL A 188 -16.71 -3.81 6.59
CA VAL A 188 -16.04 -2.54 6.81
C VAL A 188 -16.51 -1.46 5.82
N TRP A 189 -16.90 -1.83 4.59
CA TRP A 189 -17.47 -0.90 3.61
C TRP A 189 -18.66 -0.11 4.18
N ASN A 190 -19.53 -0.78 4.92
CA ASN A 190 -20.74 -0.20 5.50
C ASN A 190 -20.50 0.56 6.81
N ILE A 191 -19.29 0.52 7.39
CA ILE A 191 -18.99 1.29 8.60
C ILE A 191 -18.91 2.78 8.24
N PRO A 192 -19.61 3.68 8.95
CA PRO A 192 -19.52 5.12 8.75
C PRO A 192 -18.07 5.63 8.82
N TRP A 193 -17.78 6.65 8.01
CA TRP A 193 -16.40 7.19 7.93
C TRP A 193 -15.90 7.72 9.27
N GLU A 194 -16.73 8.43 10.02
CA GLU A 194 -16.41 8.95 11.35
C GLU A 194 -16.01 7.87 12.35
N MET A 195 -16.51 6.65 12.18
CA MET A 195 -16.06 5.50 12.98
C MET A 195 -14.73 4.96 12.47
N LYS A 196 -14.54 4.83 11.15
CA LYS A 196 -13.25 4.42 10.57
C LYS A 196 -12.13 5.37 10.95
N ALA A 197 -12.40 6.67 10.91
CA ALA A 197 -11.49 7.76 11.28
C ALA A 197 -11.71 8.24 12.72
N LEU A 198 -12.03 7.34 13.65
CA LEU A 198 -12.28 7.67 15.05
C LEU A 198 -11.17 8.57 15.62
N HIS A 199 -11.57 9.65 16.30
CA HIS A 199 -10.68 10.71 16.79
C HIS A 199 -9.91 11.47 15.70
N GLY A 200 -10.40 11.47 14.45
CA GLY A 200 -9.75 12.11 13.31
C GLY A 200 -8.45 11.44 12.87
N ARG A 201 -8.23 10.18 13.24
CA ARG A 201 -7.00 9.45 12.97
C ARG A 201 -7.18 8.39 11.87
N GLU A 202 -6.10 8.17 11.13
CA GLU A 202 -6.02 7.05 10.20
C GLU A 202 -6.20 5.71 10.94
N LYS A 203 -7.05 4.83 10.39
CA LYS A 203 -7.41 3.53 10.99
C LYS A 203 -7.92 3.64 12.44
N GLY A 204 -8.63 4.73 12.76
CA GLY A 204 -9.04 5.05 14.14
C GLY A 204 -9.82 3.93 14.80
N LEU A 205 -10.78 3.31 14.09
CA LEU A 205 -11.54 2.17 14.58
C LEU A 205 -10.64 0.96 14.90
N LEU A 206 -9.72 0.62 13.99
CA LEU A 206 -8.82 -0.51 14.18
C LEU A 206 -7.91 -0.27 15.41
N ARG A 207 -7.38 0.93 15.56
CA ARG A 207 -6.59 1.34 16.74
C ARG A 207 -7.38 1.22 18.03
N TYR A 208 -8.63 1.68 18.01
CA TYR A 208 -9.51 1.60 19.18
C TYR A 208 -9.79 0.15 19.60
N ILE A 209 -10.04 -0.75 18.66
CA ILE A 209 -10.28 -2.16 18.94
C ILE A 209 -9.02 -2.84 19.50
N MET A 210 -7.85 -2.42 19.04
CA MET A 210 -6.57 -3.06 19.39
C MET A 210 -5.92 -2.48 20.67
N LYS A 211 -6.50 -1.44 21.28
CA LYS A 211 -5.89 -0.74 22.42
C LYS A 211 -5.60 -1.62 23.65
N ASP A 212 -6.40 -2.66 23.85
CA ASP A 212 -6.26 -3.57 24.99
C ASP A 212 -5.39 -4.82 24.64
N LEU A 213 -4.95 -4.94 23.38
CA LEU A 213 -4.18 -6.05 22.86
C LEU A 213 -2.75 -5.68 22.46
N LEU A 214 -2.52 -4.41 22.17
CA LEU A 214 -1.22 -3.90 21.70
C LEU A 214 -0.67 -2.83 22.66
N PRO A 215 0.67 -2.70 22.77
CA PRO A 215 1.28 -1.58 23.46
C PRO A 215 0.78 -0.23 22.96
N GLU A 216 0.63 0.74 23.87
CA GLU A 216 0.14 2.08 23.57
C GLU A 216 0.97 2.76 22.47
N GLU A 217 2.29 2.61 22.51
CA GLU A 217 3.21 3.17 21.51
C GLU A 217 2.96 2.61 20.10
N ILE A 218 2.48 1.36 19.99
CA ILE A 218 2.08 0.75 18.71
C ILE A 218 0.74 1.31 18.25
N VAL A 219 -0.23 1.36 19.16
CA VAL A 219 -1.57 1.90 18.89
C VAL A 219 -1.48 3.36 18.45
N ASP A 220 -0.62 4.14 19.09
CA ASP A 220 -0.45 5.57 18.83
C ASP A 220 0.61 5.92 17.78
N ARG A 221 1.29 4.92 17.25
CA ARG A 221 2.27 5.13 16.18
C ARG A 221 1.66 5.86 14.98
N LYS A 222 2.32 6.94 14.55
CA LYS A 222 1.98 7.60 13.28
C LYS A 222 2.41 6.73 12.10
N LYS A 223 1.60 6.74 11.03
CA LYS A 223 1.96 6.05 9.79
C LYS A 223 3.29 6.58 9.27
N SER A 224 4.24 5.69 9.07
CA SER A 224 5.49 5.99 8.38
C SER A 224 5.39 5.55 6.92
N PRO A 225 5.86 6.34 5.95
CA PRO A 225 5.99 5.87 4.58
C PRO A 225 7.07 4.78 4.51
N TYR A 226 7.02 3.97 3.46
CA TYR A 226 8.10 3.04 3.15
C TYR A 226 9.42 3.82 2.99
N PRO A 227 10.57 3.32 3.51
CA PRO A 227 11.85 4.03 3.40
C PRO A 227 12.19 4.29 1.94
N LYS A 228 12.49 5.56 1.62
CA LYS A 228 12.94 5.92 0.28
C LYS A 228 14.45 5.70 0.16
N THR A 229 14.87 5.13 -0.95
CA THR A 229 16.28 4.87 -1.22
C THR A 229 16.91 6.08 -1.88
N TRP A 230 17.55 6.93 -1.09
CA TRP A 230 18.34 8.08 -1.53
C TRP A 230 19.85 7.77 -1.50
N ASN A 231 20.21 6.51 -1.54
CA ASN A 231 21.60 6.11 -1.46
C ASN A 231 22.30 6.38 -2.81
N PRO A 232 23.53 6.99 -2.82
CA PRO A 232 24.25 7.25 -4.05
C PRO A 232 24.51 6.00 -4.90
N THR A 233 24.74 4.85 -4.30
CA THR A 233 24.91 3.57 -5.00
C THR A 233 23.68 3.24 -5.85
N TYR A 234 22.49 3.46 -5.32
CA TYR A 234 21.23 3.19 -6.01
C TYR A 234 20.94 4.19 -7.12
N LEU A 235 21.43 5.43 -6.97
CA LEU A 235 21.29 6.46 -8.01
C LEU A 235 22.32 6.32 -9.13
N ALA A 236 23.38 5.55 -8.92
CA ALA A 236 24.42 5.29 -9.91
C ALA A 236 24.16 4.03 -10.75
N THR A 237 23.18 3.22 -10.36
CA THR A 237 22.72 2.03 -11.10
C THR A 237 21.64 2.41 -12.11
#